data_a8b9d89902a464a5434f9cdd2754a56d
#
_entry.id   a8b9d89902a464a5434f9cdd2754a56d
#
_cell.length_a   1.000
_cell.length_b   1.000
_cell.length_c   1.000
_cell.angle_alpha   90.00
_cell.angle_beta   90.00
_cell.angle_gamma   90.00
#
_symmetry.space_group_name_H-M   'P 1'
#
loop_
_entity.id
_entity.type
_entity.pdbx_description
1 polymer ?
#
loop_
_entity_poly.entity_id
_entity_poly.type
_entity_poly.pdbx_seq_one_letter_code
_entity_poly.pdbx_strand_id
1 'polypeptide(L)'
;MEWQLLLEAASNSPVEMSWLEFRAWLGAALERHDFRPATADSAVQLLTLQQARLGRYGGLVIGACDREHMPALPAAPPFFNDPVRRDLGLGVRPDHYQLQLQRFRRLLGTSPRILLTWAAEADGEPRMPGAWLDALQSFHCMAWQDDLVDERLAREVGHPASQVAGENPFDAPLPAGYPAPVLPPDLLPETISVSAHGALIDCPYQFFAARGLGLRPREAIREALEKADYGELVHFCLQLFHAGHEGWPGPFTGTLDSTSRDSAIALLQQITDTVFTRKVEDNFEHRAWRNRWRALIPGYVDWQLSRLADWTFRQAELQQVVALGNGRELKGRLDRIDSGTAGDAIIDYKTGNPPKQADVDSGEKVQLSSYALLPETPPARVEYLKLDGKVPSGASLEGEALDALGDAVRRRLVQLLDDIGQGAPLPAWGDSRTCEYCPMDGLCRRQSWIESGEDEPDGAGST
;
A
#
# COMPACT_ATOMS: atom_id res chain seq x y z
N MET A 1 -13.08 -19.12 26.33
CA MET A 1 -11.97 -20.07 26.59
C MET A 1 -10.66 -19.55 26.04
N GLU A 2 -10.58 -19.12 24.79
CA GLU A 2 -9.35 -18.59 24.19
C GLU A 2 -8.86 -17.27 24.80
N TRP A 3 -9.77 -16.35 25.11
CA TRP A 3 -9.44 -15.11 25.82
C TRP A 3 -8.79 -15.34 27.19
N GLN A 4 -9.23 -16.36 27.91
CA GLN A 4 -8.64 -16.73 29.21
C GLN A 4 -7.22 -17.26 29.03
N LEU A 5 -6.96 -18.05 27.99
CA LEU A 5 -5.62 -18.55 27.66
C LEU A 5 -4.66 -17.42 27.25
N LEU A 6 -5.15 -16.42 26.52
CA LEU A 6 -4.36 -15.23 26.17
C LEU A 6 -4.04 -14.37 27.41
N LEU A 7 -4.98 -14.21 28.32
CA LEU A 7 -4.76 -13.52 29.59
C LEU A 7 -3.76 -14.27 30.47
N GLU A 8 -3.85 -15.59 30.53
CA GLU A 8 -2.91 -16.45 31.26
C GLU A 8 -1.51 -16.39 30.68
N ALA A 9 -1.39 -16.42 29.33
CA ALA A 9 -0.13 -16.25 28.64
C ALA A 9 0.49 -14.87 28.89
N ALA A 10 -0.31 -13.81 28.86
CA ALA A 10 0.14 -12.45 29.16
C ALA A 10 0.57 -12.29 30.62
N SER A 11 -0.15 -12.91 31.56
CA SER A 11 0.16 -12.86 32.99
C SER A 11 1.47 -13.59 33.33
N ASN A 12 1.82 -14.62 32.58
CA ASN A 12 3.03 -15.43 32.78
C ASN A 12 4.24 -14.92 31.97
N SER A 13 4.05 -13.88 31.18
CA SER A 13 5.14 -13.28 30.39
C SER A 13 5.96 -12.31 31.25
N PRO A 14 7.29 -12.47 31.33
CA PRO A 14 8.15 -11.51 32.02
C PRO A 14 8.41 -10.24 31.19
N VAL A 15 7.81 -10.13 30.00
CA VAL A 15 8.04 -9.01 29.06
C VAL A 15 7.06 -7.89 29.39
N GLU A 16 7.60 -6.75 29.79
CA GLU A 16 6.82 -5.50 29.88
C GLU A 16 6.56 -4.97 28.47
N MET A 17 5.32 -4.71 28.16
CA MET A 17 4.89 -4.18 26.86
C MET A 17 4.22 -2.83 27.04
N SER A 18 4.52 -1.90 26.15
CA SER A 18 3.72 -0.69 25.99
C SER A 18 2.31 -1.04 25.49
N TRP A 19 1.34 -0.13 25.66
CA TRP A 19 -0.02 -0.33 25.14
C TRP A 19 -0.04 -0.61 23.64
N LEU A 20 0.84 0.02 22.88
CA LEU A 20 0.93 -0.15 21.42
C LEU A 20 1.42 -1.56 21.06
N GLU A 21 2.44 -2.05 21.75
CA GLU A 21 2.99 -3.40 21.56
C GLU A 21 1.99 -4.46 21.99
N PHE A 22 1.32 -4.28 23.13
CA PHE A 22 0.27 -5.18 23.59
C PHE A 22 -0.88 -5.27 22.58
N ARG A 23 -1.34 -4.15 22.05
CA ARG A 23 -2.40 -4.11 21.02
C ARG A 23 -1.97 -4.84 19.73
N ALA A 24 -0.74 -4.65 19.30
CA ALA A 24 -0.21 -5.34 18.13
C ALA A 24 -0.09 -6.85 18.37
N TRP A 25 0.42 -7.25 19.53
CA TRP A 25 0.49 -8.66 19.94
C TRP A 25 -0.89 -9.30 20.04
N LEU A 26 -1.83 -8.63 20.67
CA LEU A 26 -3.21 -9.11 20.80
C LEU A 26 -3.89 -9.28 19.44
N GLY A 27 -3.73 -8.30 18.53
CA GLY A 27 -4.24 -8.39 17.16
C GLY A 27 -3.67 -9.60 16.44
N ALA A 28 -2.36 -9.79 16.45
CA ALA A 28 -1.70 -10.94 15.84
C ALA A 28 -2.09 -12.28 16.49
N ALA A 29 -2.37 -12.29 17.80
CA ALA A 29 -2.84 -13.48 18.50
C ALA A 29 -4.27 -13.83 18.08
N LEU A 30 -5.15 -12.84 17.98
CA LEU A 30 -6.55 -13.03 17.56
C LEU A 30 -6.65 -13.47 16.09
N GLU A 31 -5.82 -12.94 15.20
CA GLU A 31 -5.76 -13.34 13.78
C GLU A 31 -5.37 -14.80 13.56
N ARG A 32 -4.69 -15.44 14.54
CA ARG A 32 -4.36 -16.87 14.48
C ARG A 32 -5.52 -17.79 14.78
N HIS A 33 -6.62 -17.23 15.29
CA HIS A 33 -7.79 -17.98 15.69
C HIS A 33 -8.93 -17.76 14.70
N ASP A 34 -9.35 -18.84 14.06
CA ASP A 34 -10.53 -18.82 13.21
C ASP A 34 -11.79 -18.63 14.07
N PHE A 35 -12.57 -17.60 13.76
CA PHE A 35 -13.90 -17.48 14.32
C PHE A 35 -14.78 -18.64 13.83
N ARG A 36 -15.19 -19.50 14.74
CA ARG A 36 -16.18 -20.53 14.48
C ARG A 36 -17.51 -20.10 15.07
N PRO A 37 -18.47 -19.66 14.25
CA PRO A 37 -19.81 -19.46 14.75
C PRO A 37 -20.30 -20.78 15.37
N ALA A 38 -21.02 -20.71 16.47
CA ALA A 38 -21.70 -21.86 17.02
C ALA A 38 -22.78 -22.30 16.01
N THR A 39 -22.38 -23.05 14.99
CA THR A 39 -23.30 -23.66 14.03
C THR A 39 -23.93 -24.83 14.72
N ALA A 40 -25.13 -24.62 15.21
CA ALA A 40 -26.00 -25.69 15.65
C ALA A 40 -26.20 -26.63 14.45
N ASP A 41 -25.92 -27.92 14.66
CA ASP A 41 -26.42 -29.07 13.90
C ASP A 41 -26.44 -28.97 12.36
N SER A 42 -25.37 -28.43 11.74
CA SER A 42 -25.25 -28.56 10.29
C SER A 42 -25.01 -30.02 9.91
N ALA A 43 -25.88 -30.55 9.05
CA ALA A 43 -25.76 -31.91 8.51
C ALA A 43 -24.50 -32.04 7.61
N VAL A 44 -23.93 -30.91 7.12
CA VAL A 44 -22.72 -30.88 6.32
C VAL A 44 -21.62 -30.14 7.07
N GLN A 45 -20.45 -30.76 7.18
CA GLN A 45 -19.27 -30.20 7.82
C GLN A 45 -18.14 -30.10 6.83
N LEU A 46 -17.51 -28.91 6.74
CA LEU A 46 -16.27 -28.68 5.98
C LEU A 46 -15.09 -28.84 6.93
N LEU A 47 -14.22 -29.82 6.67
CA LEU A 47 -13.14 -30.21 7.56
C LEU A 47 -11.86 -30.45 6.77
N THR A 48 -10.72 -30.18 7.37
CA THR A 48 -9.43 -30.66 6.84
C THR A 48 -9.27 -32.16 7.08
N LEU A 49 -8.40 -32.83 6.30
CA LEU A 49 -8.05 -34.24 6.50
C LEU A 49 -7.64 -34.55 7.96
N GLN A 50 -6.99 -33.57 8.60
CA GLN A 50 -6.58 -33.72 9.99
C GLN A 50 -7.75 -33.66 10.97
N GLN A 51 -8.72 -32.79 10.75
CA GLN A 51 -9.91 -32.65 11.60
C GLN A 51 -10.86 -33.82 11.41
N ALA A 52 -11.07 -34.26 10.17
CA ALA A 52 -12.02 -35.32 9.84
C ALA A 52 -11.61 -36.72 10.35
N ARG A 53 -10.32 -36.94 10.63
CA ARG A 53 -9.78 -38.31 10.93
C ARG A 53 -10.39 -39.02 12.14
N LEU A 54 -11.02 -38.30 13.04
CA LEU A 54 -11.60 -38.85 14.29
C LEU A 54 -13.14 -38.98 14.21
N GLY A 55 -13.75 -38.49 13.14
CA GLY A 55 -15.19 -38.52 12.95
C GLY A 55 -15.70 -39.85 12.39
N ARG A 56 -17.03 -40.02 12.41
CA ARG A 56 -17.77 -41.02 11.59
C ARG A 56 -18.84 -40.26 10.82
N TYR A 57 -18.92 -40.52 9.55
CA TYR A 57 -19.76 -39.77 8.61
C TYR A 57 -20.71 -40.67 7.85
N GLY A 58 -21.92 -40.24 7.58
CA GLY A 58 -22.88 -40.95 6.74
C GLY A 58 -22.45 -40.96 5.27
N GLY A 59 -21.75 -39.96 4.83
CA GLY A 59 -21.10 -39.81 3.53
C GLY A 59 -19.90 -38.91 3.65
N LEU A 60 -18.86 -39.13 2.87
CA LEU A 60 -17.63 -38.32 2.87
C LEU A 60 -17.27 -37.96 1.44
N VAL A 61 -17.04 -36.64 1.20
CA VAL A 61 -16.49 -36.15 -0.05
C VAL A 61 -15.10 -35.58 0.25
N ILE A 62 -14.08 -36.10 -0.41
CA ILE A 62 -12.70 -35.65 -0.31
C ILE A 62 -12.36 -34.95 -1.62
N GLY A 63 -12.22 -33.63 -1.58
CA GLY A 63 -11.82 -32.82 -2.72
C GLY A 63 -10.31 -32.65 -2.84
N ALA A 64 -9.88 -32.01 -3.94
CA ALA A 64 -8.48 -31.73 -4.22
C ALA A 64 -7.57 -32.97 -4.18
N CYS A 65 -8.07 -34.08 -4.74
CA CYS A 65 -7.32 -35.35 -4.83
C CYS A 65 -6.35 -35.35 -6.02
N ASP A 66 -5.89 -34.20 -6.47
CA ASP A 66 -4.87 -34.09 -7.53
C ASP A 66 -3.44 -34.21 -6.99
N ARG A 67 -2.48 -34.27 -7.91
CA ARG A 67 -1.06 -34.50 -7.60
C ARG A 67 -0.41 -33.39 -6.79
N GLU A 68 -0.93 -32.18 -6.84
CA GLU A 68 -0.39 -31.03 -6.10
C GLU A 68 -0.85 -31.03 -4.65
N HIS A 69 -2.06 -31.52 -4.39
CA HIS A 69 -2.68 -31.44 -3.07
C HIS A 69 -2.66 -32.78 -2.31
N MET A 70 -2.53 -33.91 -2.99
CA MET A 70 -2.58 -35.21 -2.34
C MET A 70 -1.43 -36.15 -2.80
N PRO A 71 -0.37 -36.29 -2.01
CA PRO A 71 -0.13 -35.68 -0.71
C PRO A 71 0.31 -34.21 -0.79
N ALA A 72 -0.25 -33.36 0.04
CA ALA A 72 0.26 -32.02 0.22
C ALA A 72 1.64 -32.07 0.87
N LEU A 73 2.68 -31.78 0.12
CA LEU A 73 4.02 -31.73 0.66
C LEU A 73 4.24 -30.37 1.32
N PRO A 74 4.75 -30.32 2.56
CA PRO A 74 5.10 -29.06 3.18
C PRO A 74 6.18 -28.37 2.35
N ALA A 75 6.12 -27.04 2.27
CA ALA A 75 7.18 -26.24 1.69
C ALA A 75 8.53 -26.61 2.30
N ALA A 76 9.60 -26.59 1.51
CA ALA A 76 10.93 -26.85 2.02
C ALA A 76 11.26 -25.76 3.06
N PRO A 77 11.61 -26.13 4.29
CA PRO A 77 11.98 -25.13 5.28
C PRO A 77 13.25 -24.40 4.85
N PRO A 78 13.31 -23.07 5.01
CA PRO A 78 14.38 -22.26 4.43
C PRO A 78 15.76 -22.50 5.07
N PHE A 79 15.83 -23.02 6.30
CA PHE A 79 17.08 -23.01 7.05
C PHE A 79 17.74 -24.36 7.26
N PHE A 80 17.02 -25.45 7.40
CA PHE A 80 17.62 -26.75 7.71
C PHE A 80 17.14 -27.83 6.73
N ASN A 81 18.08 -28.51 6.08
CA ASN A 81 17.76 -29.68 5.27
C ASN A 81 17.33 -30.89 6.13
N ASP A 82 16.76 -31.91 5.52
CA ASP A 82 16.22 -33.08 6.24
C ASP A 82 17.25 -33.81 7.14
N PRO A 83 18.54 -33.99 6.77
CA PRO A 83 19.54 -34.54 7.66
C PRO A 83 19.72 -33.73 8.95
N VAL A 84 19.96 -32.43 8.83
CA VAL A 84 20.12 -31.54 10.00
C VAL A 84 18.86 -31.49 10.85
N ARG A 85 17.69 -31.48 10.23
CA ARG A 85 16.42 -31.55 10.96
C ARG A 85 16.27 -32.84 11.77
N ARG A 86 16.72 -33.96 11.21
CA ARG A 86 16.70 -35.26 11.90
C ARG A 86 17.62 -35.28 13.10
N ASP A 87 18.82 -34.73 12.95
CA ASP A 87 19.79 -34.61 14.03
C ASP A 87 19.30 -33.71 15.18
N LEU A 88 18.50 -32.70 14.85
CA LEU A 88 17.86 -31.80 15.80
C LEU A 88 16.53 -32.33 16.37
N GLY A 89 16.07 -33.52 16.00
CA GLY A 89 14.78 -34.07 16.41
C GLY A 89 13.56 -33.36 15.82
N LEU A 90 13.74 -32.62 14.74
CA LEU A 90 12.66 -31.92 14.03
C LEU A 90 12.03 -32.82 12.98
N GLY A 91 10.72 -32.65 12.73
CA GLY A 91 10.01 -33.41 11.71
C GLY A 91 10.62 -33.20 10.33
N VAL A 92 10.76 -34.30 9.55
CA VAL A 92 11.27 -34.30 8.16
C VAL A 92 10.17 -34.63 7.17
N ARG A 93 10.38 -34.32 5.88
CA ARG A 93 9.36 -34.55 4.83
C ARG A 93 8.83 -35.98 4.74
N PRO A 94 9.67 -37.02 4.81
CA PRO A 94 9.19 -38.40 4.83
C PRO A 94 8.20 -38.70 5.96
N ASP A 95 8.42 -38.15 7.16
CA ASP A 95 7.52 -38.34 8.29
C ASP A 95 6.16 -37.69 8.04
N HIS A 96 6.15 -36.50 7.44
CA HIS A 96 4.91 -35.82 7.01
C HIS A 96 4.14 -36.63 5.97
N TYR A 97 4.85 -37.19 4.99
CA TYR A 97 4.24 -38.06 3.99
C TYR A 97 3.57 -39.26 4.62
N GLN A 98 4.27 -39.99 5.49
CA GLN A 98 3.75 -41.17 6.20
C GLN A 98 2.56 -40.79 7.08
N LEU A 99 2.62 -39.69 7.78
CA LEU A 99 1.53 -39.21 8.62
C LEU A 99 0.27 -38.87 7.78
N GLN A 100 0.43 -38.21 6.64
CA GLN A 100 -0.68 -37.91 5.75
C GLN A 100 -1.29 -39.18 5.14
N LEU A 101 -0.46 -40.15 4.74
CA LEU A 101 -0.94 -41.42 4.23
C LEU A 101 -1.75 -42.18 5.29
N GLN A 102 -1.27 -42.21 6.54
CA GLN A 102 -2.01 -42.81 7.65
C GLN A 102 -3.36 -42.11 7.89
N ARG A 103 -3.41 -40.78 7.79
CA ARG A 103 -4.65 -39.99 7.91
C ARG A 103 -5.62 -40.32 6.79
N PHE A 104 -5.15 -40.35 5.56
CA PHE A 104 -5.95 -40.69 4.39
C PHE A 104 -6.50 -42.13 4.50
N ARG A 105 -5.68 -43.13 4.82
CA ARG A 105 -6.12 -44.50 5.03
C ARG A 105 -7.17 -44.61 6.13
N ARG A 106 -7.02 -43.86 7.21
CA ARG A 106 -7.99 -43.85 8.29
C ARG A 106 -9.35 -43.26 7.85
N LEU A 107 -9.31 -42.17 7.05
CA LEU A 107 -10.54 -41.55 6.52
C LEU A 107 -11.33 -42.49 5.63
N LEU A 108 -10.67 -43.38 4.83
CA LEU A 108 -11.34 -44.36 4.03
C LEU A 108 -12.15 -45.39 4.86
N GLY A 109 -11.91 -45.48 6.16
CA GLY A 109 -12.68 -46.31 7.08
C GLY A 109 -13.71 -45.54 7.93
N THR A 110 -13.93 -44.26 7.72
CA THR A 110 -14.82 -43.41 8.55
C THR A 110 -16.24 -43.29 8.02
N SER A 111 -16.47 -43.69 6.75
CA SER A 111 -17.76 -43.58 6.10
C SER A 111 -18.03 -44.78 5.18
N PRO A 112 -19.28 -45.28 5.12
CA PRO A 112 -19.66 -46.33 4.17
C PRO A 112 -19.74 -45.83 2.72
N ARG A 113 -19.77 -44.53 2.48
CA ARG A 113 -19.83 -43.90 1.16
C ARG A 113 -18.79 -42.80 1.09
N ILE A 114 -17.83 -42.95 0.17
CA ILE A 114 -16.74 -42.04 -0.02
C ILE A 114 -16.65 -41.66 -1.48
N LEU A 115 -16.61 -40.36 -1.76
CA LEU A 115 -16.36 -39.78 -3.07
C LEU A 115 -15.01 -39.05 -3.05
N LEU A 116 -14.14 -39.41 -3.99
CA LEU A 116 -12.85 -38.71 -4.19
C LEU A 116 -12.96 -37.91 -5.48
N THR A 117 -12.65 -36.61 -5.39
CA THR A 117 -12.77 -35.68 -6.53
C THR A 117 -11.51 -34.87 -6.72
N TRP A 118 -11.19 -34.58 -7.98
CA TRP A 118 -10.13 -33.64 -8.34
C TRP A 118 -10.55 -32.84 -9.58
N ALA A 119 -9.95 -31.69 -9.79
CA ALA A 119 -10.13 -30.92 -11.01
C ALA A 119 -9.29 -31.56 -12.12
N ALA A 120 -9.89 -31.86 -13.28
CA ALA A 120 -9.16 -32.39 -14.44
C ALA A 120 -8.29 -31.31 -15.11
N GLU A 121 -8.63 -30.03 -14.87
CA GLU A 121 -7.94 -28.84 -15.41
C GLU A 121 -7.99 -27.71 -14.38
N ALA A 122 -6.94 -26.90 -14.34
CA ALA A 122 -6.92 -25.65 -13.61
C ALA A 122 -6.04 -24.65 -14.36
N ASP A 123 -6.51 -23.42 -14.50
CA ASP A 123 -5.82 -22.34 -15.22
C ASP A 123 -5.43 -22.70 -16.68
N GLY A 124 -6.24 -23.53 -17.35
CA GLY A 124 -6.00 -24.02 -18.70
C GLY A 124 -4.99 -25.16 -18.81
N GLU A 125 -4.46 -25.65 -17.68
CA GLU A 125 -3.49 -26.74 -17.65
C GLU A 125 -4.15 -28.03 -17.12
N PRO A 126 -3.91 -29.21 -17.78
CA PRO A 126 -4.45 -30.48 -17.32
C PRO A 126 -3.80 -30.89 -15.99
N ARG A 127 -4.63 -31.34 -15.05
CA ARG A 127 -4.19 -31.86 -13.77
C ARG A 127 -4.26 -33.40 -13.72
N MET A 128 -3.30 -33.97 -13.02
CA MET A 128 -3.21 -35.42 -12.83
C MET A 128 -3.76 -35.80 -11.45
N PRO A 129 -4.39 -36.97 -11.32
CA PRO A 129 -4.81 -37.47 -10.02
C PRO A 129 -3.61 -37.66 -9.07
N GLY A 130 -3.87 -37.61 -7.79
CA GLY A 130 -2.84 -37.78 -6.76
C GLY A 130 -2.32 -39.24 -6.74
N ALA A 131 -1.04 -39.40 -6.38
CA ALA A 131 -0.37 -40.72 -6.38
C ALA A 131 -1.09 -41.78 -5.54
N TRP A 132 -1.75 -41.40 -4.46
CA TRP A 132 -2.52 -42.37 -3.64
C TRP A 132 -3.84 -42.77 -4.29
N LEU A 133 -4.42 -41.89 -5.08
CA LEU A 133 -5.61 -42.18 -5.85
C LEU A 133 -5.29 -43.15 -7.00
N ASP A 134 -4.20 -42.88 -7.73
CA ASP A 134 -3.68 -43.76 -8.77
C ASP A 134 -3.38 -45.19 -8.23
N ALA A 135 -2.71 -45.22 -7.05
CA ALA A 135 -2.41 -46.51 -6.42
C ALA A 135 -3.67 -47.27 -5.97
N LEU A 136 -4.66 -46.58 -5.42
CA LEU A 136 -5.95 -47.15 -5.02
C LEU A 136 -6.70 -47.68 -6.22
N GLN A 137 -6.79 -46.91 -7.29
CA GLN A 137 -7.46 -47.26 -8.53
C GLN A 137 -6.79 -48.47 -9.22
N SER A 138 -5.46 -48.44 -9.33
CA SER A 138 -4.68 -49.53 -9.89
C SER A 138 -4.86 -50.83 -9.09
N PHE A 139 -4.82 -50.73 -7.76
CA PHE A 139 -5.03 -51.88 -6.88
C PHE A 139 -6.44 -52.47 -7.06
N HIS A 140 -7.45 -51.59 -7.12
CA HIS A 140 -8.85 -52.02 -7.27
C HIS A 140 -9.11 -52.65 -8.63
N CYS A 141 -8.56 -52.07 -9.68
CA CYS A 141 -8.62 -52.59 -11.03
C CYS A 141 -7.97 -54.00 -11.12
N MET A 142 -6.80 -54.18 -10.51
CA MET A 142 -6.11 -55.49 -10.48
C MET A 142 -6.88 -56.56 -9.67
N ALA A 143 -7.51 -56.16 -8.55
CA ALA A 143 -8.16 -57.11 -7.64
C ALA A 143 -9.59 -57.45 -8.07
N TRP A 144 -10.33 -56.49 -8.62
CA TRP A 144 -11.77 -56.64 -8.91
C TRP A 144 -12.18 -56.20 -10.33
N GLN A 145 -11.25 -55.80 -11.18
CA GLN A 145 -11.51 -55.31 -12.55
C GLN A 145 -12.46 -54.07 -12.54
N ASP A 146 -12.39 -53.27 -11.51
CA ASP A 146 -13.19 -52.05 -11.30
C ASP A 146 -12.25 -50.87 -11.11
N ASP A 147 -12.42 -49.80 -11.86
CA ASP A 147 -11.58 -48.63 -11.84
C ASP A 147 -12.05 -47.57 -10.85
N LEU A 148 -13.10 -47.83 -10.08
CA LEU A 148 -13.70 -46.92 -9.10
C LEU A 148 -14.28 -45.62 -9.71
N VAL A 149 -14.39 -45.54 -11.03
CA VAL A 149 -14.95 -44.34 -11.67
C VAL A 149 -16.48 -44.41 -11.67
N ASP A 150 -17.12 -43.44 -11.07
CA ASP A 150 -18.56 -43.25 -11.20
C ASP A 150 -18.86 -42.42 -12.46
N GLU A 151 -19.08 -43.12 -13.58
CA GLU A 151 -19.35 -42.47 -14.87
C GLU A 151 -20.62 -41.60 -14.88
N ARG A 152 -21.58 -41.88 -14.01
CA ARG A 152 -22.78 -41.06 -13.89
C ARG A 152 -22.44 -39.72 -13.28
N LEU A 153 -21.74 -39.70 -12.15
CA LEU A 153 -21.28 -38.49 -11.52
C LEU A 153 -20.29 -37.72 -12.41
N ALA A 154 -19.38 -38.43 -13.10
CA ALA A 154 -18.45 -37.77 -14.01
C ALA A 154 -19.17 -37.02 -15.15
N ARG A 155 -20.26 -37.60 -15.68
CA ARG A 155 -21.09 -36.94 -16.70
C ARG A 155 -21.89 -35.77 -16.12
N GLU A 156 -22.46 -35.93 -14.94
CA GLU A 156 -23.24 -34.86 -14.28
C GLU A 156 -22.34 -33.64 -13.91
N VAL A 157 -21.12 -33.88 -13.44
CA VAL A 157 -20.15 -32.83 -13.10
C VAL A 157 -19.51 -32.19 -14.33
N GLY A 158 -19.29 -32.97 -15.40
CA GLY A 158 -18.71 -32.51 -16.68
C GLY A 158 -19.68 -31.67 -17.54
N HIS A 159 -20.98 -31.71 -17.24
CA HIS A 159 -21.87 -30.73 -17.84
C HIS A 159 -21.68 -29.38 -17.14
N PRO A 160 -21.45 -28.27 -17.91
CA PRO A 160 -21.50 -26.95 -17.33
C PRO A 160 -22.83 -26.88 -16.57
N ALA A 161 -22.77 -26.49 -15.30
CA ALA A 161 -23.95 -26.45 -14.45
C ALA A 161 -25.05 -25.78 -15.25
N SER A 162 -25.98 -26.60 -15.78
CA SER A 162 -27.21 -26.11 -16.36
C SER A 162 -27.70 -25.19 -15.26
N GLN A 163 -27.80 -23.92 -15.55
CA GLN A 163 -28.43 -22.99 -14.64
C GLN A 163 -29.66 -23.71 -14.15
N VAL A 164 -29.60 -24.21 -12.92
CA VAL A 164 -30.80 -24.64 -12.24
C VAL A 164 -31.62 -23.39 -12.28
N ALA A 165 -32.56 -23.31 -13.22
CA ALA A 165 -33.56 -22.29 -13.28
C ALA A 165 -34.54 -22.53 -12.13
N GLY A 166 -33.97 -22.57 -10.93
CA GLY A 166 -34.63 -22.42 -9.67
C GLY A 166 -34.49 -20.95 -9.34
N GLU A 167 -35.58 -20.28 -9.13
CA GLU A 167 -35.61 -18.95 -8.55
C GLU A 167 -34.55 -18.94 -7.46
N ASN A 168 -33.48 -18.15 -7.67
CA ASN A 168 -32.47 -17.95 -6.64
C ASN A 168 -33.23 -17.29 -5.47
N PRO A 169 -33.45 -17.99 -4.33
CA PRO A 169 -34.26 -17.42 -3.24
C PRO A 169 -33.60 -16.20 -2.63
N PHE A 170 -32.40 -15.88 -3.06
CA PHE A 170 -31.70 -14.64 -2.76
C PHE A 170 -31.72 -13.82 -4.03
N ASP A 171 -32.53 -12.76 -4.05
CA ASP A 171 -32.31 -11.69 -5.02
C ASP A 171 -30.83 -11.32 -4.99
N ALA A 172 -30.17 -11.37 -6.15
CA ALA A 172 -28.80 -10.92 -6.22
C ALA A 172 -28.78 -9.48 -5.68
N PRO A 173 -27.95 -9.19 -4.69
CA PRO A 173 -27.91 -7.83 -4.15
C PRO A 173 -27.67 -6.89 -5.33
N LEU A 174 -28.49 -5.87 -5.44
CA LEU A 174 -28.30 -4.82 -6.45
C LEU A 174 -26.85 -4.32 -6.32
N PRO A 175 -26.16 -4.11 -7.45
CA PRO A 175 -24.82 -3.52 -7.41
C PRO A 175 -24.87 -2.27 -6.55
N ALA A 176 -24.12 -2.23 -5.48
CA ALA A 176 -24.03 -1.02 -4.68
C ALA A 176 -23.34 0.05 -5.52
N GLY A 177 -23.87 1.27 -5.51
CA GLY A 177 -23.18 2.40 -6.10
C GLY A 177 -21.83 2.66 -5.45
N TYR A 178 -21.00 3.49 -6.07
CA TYR A 178 -19.74 3.91 -5.47
C TYR A 178 -19.95 4.42 -4.05
N PRO A 179 -19.06 4.05 -3.10
CA PRO A 179 -19.18 4.56 -1.74
C PRO A 179 -19.04 6.09 -1.76
N ALA A 180 -20.03 6.75 -1.21
CA ALA A 180 -20.07 8.20 -1.06
C ALA A 180 -20.53 8.56 0.36
N PRO A 181 -19.70 8.29 1.38
CA PRO A 181 -20.06 8.54 2.77
C PRO A 181 -20.18 10.04 3.06
N VAL A 182 -20.98 10.35 4.06
CA VAL A 182 -21.05 11.68 4.65
C VAL A 182 -20.17 11.71 5.89
N LEU A 183 -19.35 12.75 6.03
CA LEU A 183 -18.51 12.94 7.19
C LEU A 183 -19.30 13.68 8.28
N PRO A 184 -19.43 13.14 9.50
CA PRO A 184 -19.98 13.87 10.62
C PRO A 184 -19.20 15.16 10.87
N PRO A 185 -19.87 16.29 11.16
CA PRO A 185 -19.22 17.59 11.30
C PRO A 185 -18.12 17.65 12.38
N ASP A 186 -18.26 16.86 13.44
CA ASP A 186 -17.30 16.71 14.54
C ASP A 186 -16.02 15.95 14.14
N LEU A 187 -16.06 15.21 13.03
CA LEU A 187 -14.90 14.53 12.46
C LEU A 187 -14.19 15.33 11.36
N LEU A 188 -14.77 16.45 10.93
CA LEU A 188 -14.11 17.31 9.95
C LEU A 188 -12.96 18.07 10.62
N PRO A 189 -11.69 17.88 10.18
CA PRO A 189 -10.55 18.53 10.81
C PRO A 189 -10.64 20.05 10.73
N GLU A 190 -10.31 20.74 11.82
CA GLU A 190 -10.18 22.22 11.82
C GLU A 190 -8.97 22.67 11.01
N THR A 191 -7.86 21.93 11.10
CA THR A 191 -6.63 22.22 10.35
C THR A 191 -6.43 21.24 9.21
N ILE A 192 -6.43 21.76 7.99
CA ILE A 192 -6.23 21.01 6.74
C ILE A 192 -4.78 21.16 6.29
N SER A 193 -4.07 20.05 6.04
CA SER A 193 -2.75 20.14 5.41
C SER A 193 -2.85 20.34 3.91
N VAL A 194 -1.82 20.93 3.28
CA VAL A 194 -1.74 21.04 1.81
C VAL A 194 -1.87 19.66 1.15
N SER A 195 -1.29 18.61 1.73
CA SER A 195 -1.46 17.24 1.23
C SER A 195 -2.89 16.71 1.41
N ALA A 196 -3.58 17.09 2.48
CA ALA A 196 -4.99 16.74 2.67
C ALA A 196 -5.91 17.46 1.68
N HIS A 197 -5.60 18.72 1.34
CA HIS A 197 -6.29 19.43 0.28
C HIS A 197 -6.12 18.73 -1.07
N GLY A 198 -4.88 18.34 -1.43
CA GLY A 198 -4.64 17.53 -2.64
C GLY A 198 -5.46 16.23 -2.64
N ALA A 199 -5.47 15.48 -1.54
CA ALA A 199 -6.25 14.26 -1.42
C ALA A 199 -7.77 14.50 -1.58
N LEU A 200 -8.29 15.62 -1.06
CA LEU A 200 -9.70 15.99 -1.23
C LEU A 200 -10.08 16.25 -2.70
N ILE A 201 -9.16 16.86 -3.45
CA ILE A 201 -9.37 17.11 -4.89
C ILE A 201 -9.20 15.81 -5.69
N ASP A 202 -8.15 15.04 -5.43
CA ASP A 202 -7.85 13.82 -6.18
C ASP A 202 -8.89 12.71 -5.90
N CYS A 203 -9.36 12.55 -4.65
CA CYS A 203 -10.42 11.61 -4.28
C CYS A 203 -11.03 11.96 -2.91
N PRO A 204 -12.28 12.50 -2.87
CA PRO A 204 -12.96 12.85 -1.62
C PRO A 204 -13.07 11.69 -0.63
N TYR A 205 -13.26 10.45 -1.10
CA TYR A 205 -13.27 9.27 -0.22
C TYR A 205 -11.92 9.05 0.47
N GLN A 206 -10.81 9.30 -0.22
CA GLN A 206 -9.48 9.21 0.41
C GLN A 206 -9.34 10.23 1.54
N PHE A 207 -9.84 11.45 1.33
CA PHE A 207 -9.88 12.46 2.39
C PHE A 207 -10.77 12.01 3.56
N PHE A 208 -11.97 11.49 3.29
CA PHE A 208 -12.87 10.94 4.30
C PHE A 208 -12.17 9.89 5.17
N ALA A 209 -11.57 8.88 4.55
CA ALA A 209 -10.94 7.78 5.26
C ALA A 209 -9.69 8.22 6.02
N ALA A 210 -8.79 8.96 5.36
CA ALA A 210 -7.48 9.32 5.94
C ALA A 210 -7.55 10.49 6.92
N ARG A 211 -8.46 11.44 6.72
CA ARG A 211 -8.49 12.69 7.50
C ARG A 211 -9.71 12.80 8.40
N GLY A 212 -10.87 12.37 7.94
CA GLY A 212 -12.07 12.29 8.76
C GLY A 212 -12.00 11.16 9.76
N LEU A 213 -11.79 9.93 9.30
CA LEU A 213 -11.71 8.76 10.18
C LEU A 213 -10.33 8.52 10.78
N GLY A 214 -9.29 9.25 10.35
CA GLY A 214 -7.92 9.07 10.84
C GLY A 214 -7.28 7.73 10.46
N LEU A 215 -7.80 7.04 9.46
CA LEU A 215 -7.28 5.75 9.03
C LEU A 215 -5.92 5.92 8.35
N ARG A 216 -5.01 5.03 8.68
CA ARG A 216 -3.67 4.98 8.09
C ARG A 216 -3.36 3.54 7.71
N PRO A 217 -2.68 3.31 6.58
CA PRO A 217 -2.16 1.98 6.28
C PRO A 217 -1.23 1.54 7.41
N ARG A 218 -1.24 0.25 7.70
CA ARG A 218 -0.26 -0.30 8.63
C ARG A 218 1.12 -0.19 7.98
N GLU A 219 2.10 0.29 8.73
CA GLU A 219 3.47 0.31 8.24
C GLU A 219 3.93 -1.13 7.95
N ALA A 220 4.26 -1.40 6.69
CA ALA A 220 4.86 -2.65 6.32
C ALA A 220 6.31 -2.70 6.86
N ILE A 221 6.73 -3.87 7.34
CA ILE A 221 8.15 -4.11 7.61
C ILE A 221 8.85 -4.14 6.25
N ARG A 222 9.68 -3.14 5.97
CA ARG A 222 10.35 -2.98 4.69
C ARG A 222 11.84 -3.23 4.88
N GLU A 223 12.41 -4.02 3.99
CA GLU A 223 13.85 -4.29 3.96
C GLU A 223 14.60 -3.35 2.98
N ALA A 224 13.87 -2.67 2.09
CA ALA A 224 14.41 -1.76 1.09
C ALA A 224 13.79 -0.36 1.17
N LEU A 225 14.57 0.67 0.80
CA LEU A 225 14.08 2.04 0.67
C LEU A 225 13.14 2.15 -0.53
N GLU A 226 12.06 2.89 -0.35
CA GLU A 226 11.17 3.31 -1.43
C GLU A 226 11.58 4.67 -2.02
N LYS A 227 10.94 5.04 -3.12
CA LYS A 227 11.17 6.35 -3.75
C LYS A 227 10.85 7.53 -2.84
N ALA A 228 9.89 7.36 -1.92
CA ALA A 228 9.53 8.38 -0.94
C ALA A 228 10.67 8.61 0.06
N ASP A 229 11.23 7.53 0.61
CA ASP A 229 12.34 7.58 1.56
C ASP A 229 13.57 8.25 0.93
N TYR A 230 13.86 7.92 -0.34
CA TYR A 230 14.92 8.60 -1.10
C TYR A 230 14.64 10.10 -1.23
N GLY A 231 13.39 10.50 -1.49
CA GLY A 231 12.98 11.90 -1.53
C GLY A 231 13.29 12.61 -0.22
N GLU A 232 12.88 12.03 0.91
CA GLU A 232 13.13 12.60 2.24
C GLU A 232 14.62 12.76 2.56
N LEU A 233 15.45 11.78 2.18
CA LEU A 233 16.90 11.87 2.36
C LEU A 233 17.51 13.01 1.55
N VAL A 234 17.07 13.19 0.29
CA VAL A 234 17.55 14.30 -0.57
C VAL A 234 17.12 15.65 -0.02
N HIS A 235 15.84 15.82 0.39
CA HIS A 235 15.36 17.05 1.04
C HIS A 235 16.18 17.37 2.29
N PHE A 236 16.46 16.37 3.11
CA PHE A 236 17.30 16.56 4.29
C PHE A 236 18.73 16.96 3.95
N CYS A 237 19.34 16.38 2.90
CA CYS A 237 20.65 16.83 2.41
C CYS A 237 20.63 18.32 2.00
N LEU A 238 19.59 18.74 1.30
CA LEU A 238 19.44 20.14 0.87
C LEU A 238 19.18 21.09 2.05
N GLN A 239 18.37 20.66 3.02
CA GLN A 239 18.17 21.40 4.27
C GLN A 239 19.50 21.63 5.00
N LEU A 240 20.31 20.58 5.15
CA LEU A 240 21.64 20.67 5.79
C LEU A 240 22.56 21.61 5.03
N PHE A 241 22.53 21.57 3.71
CA PHE A 241 23.37 22.42 2.87
C PHE A 241 23.03 23.90 2.99
N HIS A 242 21.73 24.25 3.08
CA HIS A 242 21.28 25.64 3.13
C HIS A 242 21.10 26.19 4.54
N ALA A 243 20.45 25.44 5.43
CA ALA A 243 20.09 25.89 6.76
C ALA A 243 20.96 25.29 7.88
N GLY A 244 21.57 24.13 7.61
CA GLY A 244 22.28 23.37 8.64
C GLY A 244 21.35 22.67 9.64
N HIS A 245 21.93 21.83 10.46
CA HIS A 245 21.27 21.21 11.61
C HIS A 245 22.34 20.74 12.61
N GLU A 246 22.08 20.89 13.89
CA GLU A 246 23.01 20.53 14.94
C GLU A 246 23.48 19.06 14.84
N GLY A 247 24.77 18.83 14.95
CA GLY A 247 25.38 17.51 14.87
C GLY A 247 25.55 16.93 13.45
N TRP A 248 25.26 17.72 12.41
CA TRP A 248 25.43 17.36 11.00
C TRP A 248 26.39 18.32 10.28
N PRO A 249 27.04 17.87 9.16
CA PRO A 249 27.82 18.78 8.33
C PRO A 249 26.92 19.81 7.63
N GLY A 250 27.47 21.00 7.39
CA GLY A 250 26.74 22.16 6.86
C GLY A 250 26.44 23.20 7.93
N PRO A 251 25.80 24.32 7.62
CA PRO A 251 25.43 24.76 6.26
C PRO A 251 26.67 25.23 5.44
N PHE A 252 26.47 25.53 4.14
CA PHE A 252 27.48 26.22 3.36
C PHE A 252 27.57 27.68 3.81
N THR A 253 28.70 28.08 4.42
CA THR A 253 28.86 29.38 5.08
C THR A 253 29.54 30.44 4.22
N GLY A 254 30.02 30.07 3.04
CA GLY A 254 30.68 31.02 2.12
C GLY A 254 29.68 31.72 1.19
N THR A 255 30.15 32.79 0.52
CA THR A 255 29.43 33.30 -0.66
C THR A 255 29.49 32.26 -1.76
N LEU A 256 28.33 31.84 -2.24
CA LEU A 256 28.26 30.93 -3.35
C LEU A 256 28.49 31.72 -4.65
N ASP A 257 29.59 31.45 -5.33
CA ASP A 257 29.98 32.05 -6.60
C ASP A 257 30.77 31.04 -7.47
N SER A 258 31.24 31.48 -8.62
CA SER A 258 31.99 30.61 -9.51
C SER A 258 33.31 30.08 -8.91
N THR A 259 33.88 30.78 -7.91
CA THR A 259 35.16 30.39 -7.28
C THR A 259 34.93 29.38 -6.15
N SER A 260 33.77 29.42 -5.52
CA SER A 260 33.38 28.53 -4.42
C SER A 260 32.57 27.32 -4.85
N ARG A 261 32.26 27.21 -6.16
CA ARG A 261 31.46 26.12 -6.76
C ARG A 261 31.92 24.72 -6.33
N ASP A 262 33.21 24.44 -6.50
CA ASP A 262 33.77 23.11 -6.20
C ASP A 262 33.71 22.80 -4.69
N SER A 263 33.89 23.82 -3.86
CA SER A 263 33.75 23.68 -2.41
C SER A 263 32.31 23.40 -1.99
N ALA A 264 31.34 24.02 -2.64
CA ALA A 264 29.91 23.76 -2.43
C ALA A 264 29.54 22.35 -2.84
N ILE A 265 30.01 21.86 -4.00
CA ILE A 265 29.84 20.49 -4.44
C ILE A 265 30.44 19.50 -3.44
N ALA A 266 31.67 19.75 -3.01
CA ALA A 266 32.37 18.88 -2.04
C ALA A 266 31.62 18.79 -0.70
N LEU A 267 31.13 19.92 -0.19
CA LEU A 267 30.34 19.95 1.05
C LEU A 267 29.02 19.16 0.87
N LEU A 268 28.27 19.38 -0.21
CA LEU A 268 26.99 18.68 -0.42
C LEU A 268 27.21 17.17 -0.64
N GLN A 269 28.32 16.76 -1.23
CA GLN A 269 28.73 15.37 -1.30
C GLN A 269 29.05 14.80 0.07
N GLN A 270 29.78 15.53 0.91
CA GLN A 270 30.07 15.14 2.30
C GLN A 270 28.80 15.00 3.12
N ILE A 271 27.87 15.95 3.01
CA ILE A 271 26.54 15.89 3.65
C ILE A 271 25.83 14.61 3.21
N THR A 272 25.77 14.36 1.90
CA THR A 272 25.14 13.17 1.32
C THR A 272 25.70 11.87 1.89
N ASP A 273 27.02 11.74 1.90
CA ASP A 273 27.67 10.54 2.43
C ASP A 273 27.36 10.36 3.92
N THR A 274 27.38 11.44 4.69
CA THR A 274 27.05 11.40 6.12
C THR A 274 25.59 11.02 6.38
N VAL A 275 24.65 11.60 5.63
CA VAL A 275 23.22 11.34 5.78
C VAL A 275 22.92 9.88 5.44
N PHE A 276 23.39 9.40 4.29
CA PHE A 276 23.16 8.01 3.88
C PHE A 276 23.83 6.99 4.82
N THR A 277 25.02 7.29 5.32
CA THR A 277 25.71 6.39 6.28
C THR A 277 25.01 6.33 7.65
N ARG A 278 24.41 7.43 8.12
CA ARG A 278 23.78 7.47 9.45
C ARG A 278 22.32 7.04 9.46
N LYS A 279 21.60 7.27 8.36
CA LYS A 279 20.14 7.03 8.29
C LYS A 279 19.76 5.73 7.61
N VAL A 280 20.67 5.10 6.88
CA VAL A 280 20.35 3.97 6.01
C VAL A 280 21.39 2.87 6.15
N GLU A 281 20.96 1.62 6.15
CA GLU A 281 21.87 0.48 6.11
C GLU A 281 22.71 0.46 4.84
N ASP A 282 23.99 0.08 4.95
CA ASP A 282 24.89 0.02 3.80
C ASP A 282 24.66 -1.27 2.98
N ASN A 283 23.72 -1.22 2.06
CA ASN A 283 23.48 -2.28 1.08
C ASN A 283 23.64 -1.78 -0.36
N PHE A 284 23.55 -2.69 -1.33
CA PHE A 284 23.74 -2.38 -2.75
C PHE A 284 22.73 -1.35 -3.29
N GLU A 285 21.46 -1.48 -2.93
CA GLU A 285 20.39 -0.59 -3.40
C GLU A 285 20.55 0.82 -2.85
N HIS A 286 20.87 0.94 -1.57
CA HIS A 286 21.08 2.23 -0.92
C HIS A 286 22.31 2.96 -1.47
N ARG A 287 23.36 2.22 -1.84
CA ARG A 287 24.53 2.78 -2.56
C ARG A 287 24.14 3.31 -3.94
N ALA A 288 23.22 2.64 -4.65
CA ALA A 288 22.70 3.11 -5.94
C ALA A 288 21.94 4.44 -5.78
N TRP A 289 21.06 4.58 -4.77
CA TRP A 289 20.35 5.81 -4.46
C TRP A 289 21.31 6.95 -4.10
N ARG A 290 22.29 6.71 -3.24
CA ARG A 290 23.33 7.67 -2.91
C ARG A 290 24.12 8.15 -4.14
N ASN A 291 24.57 7.23 -4.99
CA ASN A 291 25.32 7.54 -6.18
C ASN A 291 24.49 8.32 -7.21
N ARG A 292 23.20 7.99 -7.32
CA ARG A 292 22.25 8.76 -8.15
C ARG A 292 22.19 10.22 -7.70
N TRP A 293 22.00 10.47 -6.42
CA TRP A 293 21.95 11.83 -5.89
C TRP A 293 23.30 12.55 -6.08
N ARG A 294 24.42 11.89 -5.78
CA ARG A 294 25.76 12.47 -5.98
C ARG A 294 26.02 12.94 -7.41
N ALA A 295 25.51 12.20 -8.38
CA ALA A 295 25.65 12.57 -9.80
C ALA A 295 24.85 13.83 -10.18
N LEU A 296 23.80 14.16 -9.44
CA LEU A 296 22.94 15.35 -9.64
C LEU A 296 23.47 16.61 -8.94
N ILE A 297 24.30 16.45 -7.92
CA ILE A 297 24.82 17.57 -7.09
C ILE A 297 25.46 18.68 -7.93
N PRO A 298 26.36 18.42 -8.92
CA PRO A 298 26.95 19.48 -9.72
C PRO A 298 25.90 20.33 -10.44
N GLY A 299 24.91 19.65 -11.06
CA GLY A 299 23.81 20.34 -11.75
C GLY A 299 22.95 21.19 -10.82
N TYR A 300 22.71 20.71 -9.59
CA TYR A 300 22.01 21.48 -8.57
C TYR A 300 22.79 22.74 -8.15
N VAL A 301 24.09 22.62 -7.92
CA VAL A 301 24.94 23.76 -7.57
C VAL A 301 25.03 24.78 -8.72
N ASP A 302 25.11 24.31 -9.97
CA ASP A 302 25.09 25.19 -11.13
C ASP A 302 23.77 25.94 -11.28
N TRP A 303 22.64 25.25 -11.06
CA TRP A 303 21.32 25.89 -10.99
C TRP A 303 21.27 26.94 -9.88
N GLN A 304 21.78 26.61 -8.69
CA GLN A 304 21.84 27.55 -7.58
C GLN A 304 22.66 28.81 -7.91
N LEU A 305 23.80 28.66 -8.59
CA LEU A 305 24.63 29.78 -9.03
C LEU A 305 23.89 30.67 -10.04
N SER A 306 23.18 30.07 -11.00
CA SER A 306 22.41 30.84 -11.99
C SER A 306 21.27 31.63 -11.36
N ARG A 307 20.74 31.14 -10.23
CA ARG A 307 19.62 31.75 -9.52
C ARG A 307 20.02 32.94 -8.65
N LEU A 308 21.27 33.05 -8.22
CA LEU A 308 21.77 34.10 -7.31
C LEU A 308 21.68 35.52 -7.88
N ALA A 309 21.49 35.67 -9.20
CA ALA A 309 21.27 36.98 -9.80
C ALA A 309 19.98 37.64 -9.31
N ASP A 310 18.92 36.83 -9.07
CA ASP A 310 17.59 37.33 -8.75
C ASP A 310 17.12 36.93 -7.34
N TRP A 311 17.68 35.85 -6.77
CA TRP A 311 17.17 35.19 -5.58
C TRP A 311 18.27 34.86 -4.59
N THR A 312 18.01 35.09 -3.31
CA THR A 312 18.88 34.71 -2.19
C THR A 312 18.15 33.76 -1.27
N PHE A 313 18.80 32.67 -0.85
CA PHE A 313 18.23 31.73 0.14
C PHE A 313 17.86 32.46 1.41
N ARG A 314 16.63 32.22 1.90
CA ARG A 314 16.11 32.78 3.13
C ARG A 314 15.88 31.73 4.21
N GLN A 315 15.13 30.68 3.90
CA GLN A 315 14.73 29.67 4.88
C GLN A 315 14.40 28.33 4.23
N ALA A 316 14.59 27.22 4.97
CA ALA A 316 14.18 25.89 4.57
C ALA A 316 13.29 25.26 5.62
N GLU A 317 12.45 24.29 5.20
CA GLU A 317 11.60 23.44 6.03
C GLU A 317 10.69 24.25 6.98
N LEU A 318 10.18 25.38 6.49
CA LEU A 318 9.33 26.26 7.28
C LEU A 318 7.90 25.74 7.36
N GLN A 319 7.44 25.44 8.57
CA GLN A 319 6.04 25.13 8.80
C GLN A 319 5.24 26.42 8.96
N GLN A 320 4.17 26.56 8.21
CA GLN A 320 3.26 27.70 8.28
C GLN A 320 1.81 27.25 8.39
N VAL A 321 1.00 28.11 9.01
CA VAL A 321 -0.43 27.94 9.19
C VAL A 321 -1.11 29.25 8.86
N VAL A 322 -2.16 29.22 8.05
CA VAL A 322 -2.96 30.40 7.69
C VAL A 322 -4.44 30.13 7.95
N ALA A 323 -5.14 31.12 8.48
CA ALA A 323 -6.57 31.04 8.68
C ALA A 323 -7.32 31.10 7.33
N LEU A 324 -8.23 30.14 7.11
CA LEU A 324 -9.12 30.10 5.96
C LEU A 324 -10.43 30.84 6.20
N GLY A 325 -10.78 31.07 7.45
CA GLY A 325 -12.08 31.54 7.90
C GLY A 325 -12.93 30.40 8.53
N ASN A 326 -14.04 30.75 9.16
CA ASN A 326 -14.98 29.80 9.78
C ASN A 326 -14.32 28.85 10.81
N GLY A 327 -13.26 29.32 11.51
CA GLY A 327 -12.51 28.51 12.49
C GLY A 327 -11.61 27.45 11.88
N ARG A 328 -11.36 27.49 10.57
CA ARG A 328 -10.51 26.51 9.85
C ARG A 328 -9.19 27.12 9.42
N GLU A 329 -8.20 26.27 9.31
CA GLU A 329 -6.82 26.62 8.97
C GLU A 329 -6.26 25.74 7.88
N LEU A 330 -5.37 26.30 7.05
CA LEU A 330 -4.51 25.57 6.13
C LEU A 330 -3.10 25.55 6.69
N LYS A 331 -2.48 24.37 6.76
CA LYS A 331 -1.08 24.20 7.16
C LYS A 331 -0.26 23.54 6.07
N GLY A 332 0.99 23.96 5.96
CA GLY A 332 1.98 23.34 5.08
C GLY A 332 3.39 23.50 5.60
N ARG A 333 4.29 22.69 5.05
CA ARG A 333 5.72 22.82 5.24
C ARG A 333 6.34 23.17 3.91
N LEU A 334 7.00 24.31 3.85
CA LEU A 334 7.66 24.84 2.68
C LEU A 334 9.10 24.34 2.66
N ASP A 335 9.49 23.58 1.61
CA ASP A 335 10.82 23.00 1.54
C ASP A 335 11.91 24.07 1.51
N ARG A 336 11.66 25.14 0.72
CA ARG A 336 12.59 26.25 0.61
C ARG A 336 11.88 27.57 0.26
N ILE A 337 12.39 28.65 0.85
CA ILE A 337 12.01 30.04 0.54
C ILE A 337 13.26 30.80 0.16
N ASP A 338 13.23 31.48 -0.97
CA ASP A 338 14.22 32.44 -1.42
C ASP A 338 13.61 33.84 -1.42
N SER A 339 14.41 34.87 -1.13
CA SER A 339 13.98 36.26 -1.23
C SER A 339 14.57 36.89 -2.49
N GLY A 340 13.72 37.62 -3.22
CA GLY A 340 14.09 38.40 -4.39
C GLY A 340 13.56 39.82 -4.35
N THR A 341 13.87 40.63 -5.36
CA THR A 341 13.45 42.05 -5.45
C THR A 341 11.94 42.20 -5.63
N ALA A 342 11.29 41.25 -6.24
CA ALA A 342 9.85 41.22 -6.49
C ALA A 342 9.03 40.59 -5.35
N GLY A 343 9.68 39.99 -4.35
CA GLY A 343 9.07 39.24 -3.26
C GLY A 343 9.76 37.91 -3.04
N ASP A 344 9.10 37.01 -2.29
CA ASP A 344 9.66 35.69 -2.00
C ASP A 344 9.33 34.68 -3.11
N ALA A 345 10.20 33.68 -3.30
CA ALA A 345 9.93 32.50 -4.12
C ALA A 345 9.86 31.25 -3.23
N ILE A 346 8.84 30.44 -3.42
CA ILE A 346 8.69 29.16 -2.72
C ILE A 346 9.05 28.04 -3.69
N ILE A 347 9.93 27.14 -3.24
CA ILE A 347 10.41 26.00 -4.03
C ILE A 347 10.03 24.72 -3.32
N ASP A 348 9.42 23.80 -4.07
CA ASP A 348 9.11 22.44 -3.64
C ASP A 348 9.97 21.46 -4.44
N TYR A 349 10.79 20.69 -3.75
CA TYR A 349 11.71 19.75 -4.36
C TYR A 349 11.00 18.46 -4.77
N LYS A 350 11.26 17.98 -5.98
CA LYS A 350 10.73 16.71 -6.48
C LYS A 350 11.85 15.80 -6.98
N THR A 351 12.01 14.65 -6.35
CA THR A 351 12.94 13.59 -6.80
C THR A 351 12.32 12.66 -7.85
N GLY A 352 11.01 12.76 -8.06
CA GLY A 352 10.25 12.11 -9.12
C GLY A 352 9.75 13.10 -10.17
N ASN A 353 8.75 12.70 -10.96
CA ASN A 353 8.11 13.57 -11.93
C ASN A 353 7.14 14.54 -11.25
N PRO A 354 7.38 15.86 -11.27
CA PRO A 354 6.41 16.84 -10.81
C PRO A 354 5.19 16.87 -11.73
N PRO A 355 4.07 17.45 -11.28
CA PRO A 355 2.94 17.78 -12.13
C PRO A 355 3.37 18.59 -13.35
N LYS A 356 2.66 18.42 -14.47
CA LYS A 356 2.89 19.21 -15.67
C LYS A 356 2.39 20.63 -15.48
N GLN A 357 2.93 21.59 -16.24
CA GLN A 357 2.50 22.98 -16.18
C GLN A 357 0.98 23.13 -16.40
N ALA A 358 0.42 22.41 -17.38
CA ALA A 358 -1.02 22.46 -17.66
C ALA A 358 -1.89 22.01 -16.45
N ASP A 359 -1.47 20.98 -15.72
CA ASP A 359 -2.19 20.47 -14.53
C ASP A 359 -2.12 21.47 -13.36
N VAL A 360 -1.04 22.26 -13.31
CA VAL A 360 -0.87 23.34 -12.33
C VAL A 360 -1.71 24.56 -12.72
N ASP A 361 -1.66 24.97 -13.98
CA ASP A 361 -2.39 26.14 -14.50
C ASP A 361 -3.91 25.93 -14.42
N SER A 362 -4.40 24.71 -14.63
CA SER A 362 -5.82 24.36 -14.50
C SER A 362 -6.32 24.37 -13.05
N GLY A 363 -5.43 24.36 -12.06
CA GLY A 363 -5.79 24.22 -10.65
C GLY A 363 -6.27 22.84 -10.24
N GLU A 364 -5.98 21.79 -11.04
CA GLU A 364 -6.19 20.39 -10.65
C GLU A 364 -5.14 19.94 -9.65
N LYS A 365 -3.87 20.35 -9.84
CA LYS A 365 -2.80 20.09 -8.87
C LYS A 365 -2.60 21.31 -7.97
N VAL A 366 -3.22 21.25 -6.79
CA VAL A 366 -3.37 22.38 -5.87
C VAL A 366 -2.17 22.66 -4.96
N GLN A 367 -1.09 21.88 -5.02
CA GLN A 367 0.01 22.01 -4.05
C GLN A 367 0.69 23.38 -4.13
N LEU A 368 1.12 23.83 -5.31
CA LEU A 368 1.80 25.13 -5.47
C LEU A 368 0.88 26.30 -5.12
N SER A 369 -0.34 26.29 -5.61
CA SER A 369 -1.33 27.34 -5.29
C SER A 369 -1.70 27.35 -3.80
N SER A 370 -1.73 26.21 -3.14
CA SER A 370 -1.92 26.13 -1.68
C SER A 370 -0.71 26.66 -0.92
N TYR A 371 0.50 26.45 -1.40
CA TYR A 371 1.71 27.01 -0.79
C TYR A 371 1.73 28.55 -0.89
N ALA A 372 1.21 29.10 -1.97
CA ALA A 372 1.08 30.55 -2.13
C ALA A 372 0.16 31.21 -1.08
N LEU A 373 -0.76 30.45 -0.49
CA LEU A 373 -1.69 30.93 0.54
C LEU A 373 -1.08 30.97 1.94
N LEU A 374 0.01 30.24 2.18
CA LEU A 374 0.55 30.06 3.54
C LEU A 374 1.26 31.29 4.10
N PRO A 375 2.10 32.03 3.34
CA PRO A 375 2.76 33.22 3.87
C PRO A 375 1.78 34.37 4.08
N GLU A 376 2.06 35.22 5.08
CA GLU A 376 1.29 36.45 5.31
C GLU A 376 1.35 37.42 4.10
N THR A 377 2.53 37.48 3.47
CA THR A 377 2.71 38.24 2.21
C THR A 377 2.74 37.28 1.06
N PRO A 378 1.88 37.43 0.06
CA PRO A 378 1.86 36.56 -1.12
C PRO A 378 3.26 36.47 -1.77
N PRO A 379 3.73 35.28 -2.12
CA PRO A 379 5.02 35.11 -2.79
C PRO A 379 4.94 35.60 -4.23
N ALA A 380 6.07 36.11 -4.75
CA ALA A 380 6.14 36.49 -6.17
C ALA A 380 6.17 35.28 -7.11
N ARG A 381 6.62 34.12 -6.59
CA ARG A 381 6.75 32.89 -7.36
C ARG A 381 6.59 31.65 -6.50
N VAL A 382 5.98 30.62 -7.05
CA VAL A 382 6.00 29.24 -6.50
C VAL A 382 6.38 28.28 -7.60
N GLU A 383 7.22 27.28 -7.29
CA GLU A 383 7.75 26.40 -8.33
C GLU A 383 8.10 25.01 -7.79
N TYR A 384 7.95 24.01 -8.68
CA TYR A 384 8.58 22.72 -8.47
C TYR A 384 10.01 22.74 -9.00
N LEU A 385 10.93 22.19 -8.22
CA LEU A 385 12.29 21.94 -8.67
C LEU A 385 12.51 20.43 -8.83
N LYS A 386 12.56 19.97 -10.09
CA LYS A 386 12.81 18.57 -10.38
C LYS A 386 14.29 18.26 -10.21
N LEU A 387 14.59 17.38 -9.26
CA LEU A 387 15.94 16.89 -8.95
C LEU A 387 16.24 15.58 -9.71
N ASP A 388 15.97 15.54 -11.00
CA ASP A 388 16.21 14.37 -11.87
C ASP A 388 16.65 14.85 -13.25
N GLY A 389 17.95 14.75 -13.54
CA GLY A 389 18.51 15.21 -14.78
C GLY A 389 19.69 16.17 -14.60
N LYS A 390 20.20 16.68 -15.72
CA LYS A 390 21.39 17.56 -15.70
C LYS A 390 21.08 18.99 -15.24
N VAL A 391 19.87 19.46 -15.52
CA VAL A 391 19.41 20.81 -15.17
C VAL A 391 18.08 20.68 -14.45
N PRO A 392 17.98 21.16 -13.20
CA PRO A 392 16.71 21.19 -12.49
C PRO A 392 15.67 22.02 -13.24
N SER A 393 14.48 21.48 -13.38
CA SER A 393 13.34 22.16 -14.03
C SER A 393 12.04 21.67 -13.42
N GLY A 394 10.98 22.45 -13.55
CA GLY A 394 9.64 22.08 -13.05
C GLY A 394 8.61 23.13 -13.46
N ALA A 395 7.32 22.87 -13.15
CA ALA A 395 6.26 23.84 -13.34
C ALA A 395 6.36 24.98 -12.33
N SER A 396 5.94 26.18 -12.72
CA SER A 396 5.94 27.35 -11.86
C SER A 396 4.70 28.21 -12.08
N LEU A 397 4.36 29.00 -11.05
CA LEU A 397 3.35 30.05 -11.09
C LEU A 397 3.96 31.37 -10.59
N GLU A 398 3.64 32.47 -11.22
CA GLU A 398 4.14 33.80 -10.86
C GLU A 398 3.17 34.91 -11.27
N GLY A 399 3.30 36.07 -10.65
CA GLY A 399 2.52 37.28 -10.97
C GLY A 399 1.01 37.09 -10.89
N GLU A 400 0.27 37.78 -11.76
CA GLU A 400 -1.20 37.80 -11.77
C GLU A 400 -1.84 36.40 -11.87
N ALA A 401 -1.18 35.46 -12.56
CA ALA A 401 -1.65 34.08 -12.68
C ALA A 401 -1.60 33.33 -11.31
N LEU A 402 -0.56 33.57 -10.53
CA LEU A 402 -0.41 33.03 -9.19
C LEU A 402 -1.49 33.58 -8.25
N ASP A 403 -1.71 34.89 -8.26
CA ASP A 403 -2.69 35.56 -7.40
C ASP A 403 -4.10 35.08 -7.73
N ALA A 404 -4.47 35.10 -9.02
CA ALA A 404 -5.79 34.68 -9.48
C ALA A 404 -6.08 33.20 -9.13
N LEU A 405 -5.10 32.31 -9.35
CA LEU A 405 -5.25 30.88 -9.05
C LEU A 405 -5.26 30.63 -7.55
N GLY A 406 -4.43 31.33 -6.76
CA GLY A 406 -4.42 31.26 -5.31
C GLY A 406 -5.78 31.63 -4.73
N ASP A 407 -6.34 32.73 -5.14
CA ASP A 407 -7.68 33.18 -4.73
C ASP A 407 -8.79 32.20 -5.13
N ALA A 408 -8.73 31.64 -6.34
CA ALA A 408 -9.69 30.65 -6.80
C ALA A 408 -9.61 29.35 -5.97
N VAL A 409 -8.41 28.87 -5.72
CA VAL A 409 -8.17 27.66 -4.93
C VAL A 409 -8.60 27.87 -3.46
N ARG A 410 -8.33 29.04 -2.87
CA ARG A 410 -8.81 29.38 -1.52
C ARG A 410 -10.33 29.32 -1.44
N ARG A 411 -11.02 30.04 -2.36
CA ARG A 411 -12.49 30.02 -2.38
C ARG A 411 -13.06 28.63 -2.56
N ARG A 412 -12.50 27.83 -3.47
CA ARG A 412 -12.92 26.44 -3.71
C ARG A 412 -12.73 25.59 -2.45
N LEU A 413 -11.57 25.68 -1.78
CA LEU A 413 -11.30 24.92 -0.57
C LEU A 413 -12.29 25.27 0.55
N VAL A 414 -12.52 26.56 0.80
CA VAL A 414 -13.48 27.02 1.82
C VAL A 414 -14.87 26.49 1.51
N GLN A 415 -15.34 26.61 0.26
CA GLN A 415 -16.65 26.13 -0.16
C GLN A 415 -16.78 24.61 0.01
N LEU A 416 -15.78 23.83 -0.41
CA LEU A 416 -15.77 22.36 -0.23
C LEU A 416 -15.85 21.97 1.25
N LEU A 417 -15.10 22.64 2.11
CA LEU A 417 -15.12 22.36 3.55
C LEU A 417 -16.47 22.75 4.20
N ASP A 418 -17.10 23.80 3.74
CA ASP A 418 -18.42 24.20 4.20
C ASP A 418 -19.50 23.22 3.73
N ASP A 419 -19.45 22.79 2.46
CA ASP A 419 -20.36 21.78 1.91
C ASP A 419 -20.23 20.44 2.66
N ILE A 420 -19.00 19.99 2.93
CA ILE A 420 -18.74 18.78 3.73
C ILE A 420 -19.31 18.95 5.15
N GLY A 421 -19.10 20.10 5.78
CA GLY A 421 -19.69 20.42 7.09
C GLY A 421 -21.22 20.43 7.10
N GLN A 422 -21.85 20.65 5.96
CA GLN A 422 -23.31 20.59 5.76
C GLN A 422 -23.80 19.21 5.31
N GLY A 423 -22.94 18.22 5.22
CA GLY A 423 -23.30 16.85 4.88
C GLY A 423 -23.17 16.48 3.41
N ALA A 424 -22.35 17.21 2.64
CA ALA A 424 -22.03 16.79 1.28
C ALA A 424 -21.34 15.42 1.28
N PRO A 425 -21.71 14.50 0.38
CA PRO A 425 -21.10 13.17 0.29
C PRO A 425 -19.68 13.26 -0.25
N LEU A 426 -18.84 12.30 0.16
CA LEU A 426 -17.44 12.20 -0.22
C LEU A 426 -17.21 10.95 -1.09
N PRO A 427 -17.51 11.02 -2.41
CA PRO A 427 -17.49 9.86 -3.29
C PRO A 427 -16.08 9.35 -3.60
N ALA A 428 -15.99 8.02 -3.85
CA ALA A 428 -14.78 7.34 -4.30
C ALA A 428 -14.64 7.48 -5.83
N TRP A 429 -14.12 8.57 -6.32
CA TRP A 429 -14.01 8.88 -7.76
C TRP A 429 -12.59 9.14 -8.27
N GLY A 430 -11.57 8.81 -7.50
CA GLY A 430 -10.19 8.96 -7.94
C GLY A 430 -9.98 8.40 -9.36
N ASP A 431 -9.16 9.03 -10.18
CA ASP A 431 -8.74 8.50 -11.47
C ASP A 431 -7.86 7.24 -11.32
N SER A 432 -7.53 6.55 -12.41
CA SER A 432 -6.72 5.33 -12.38
C SER A 432 -5.35 5.57 -11.73
N ARG A 433 -4.72 6.72 -11.99
CA ARG A 433 -3.42 7.08 -11.42
C ARG A 433 -3.50 7.34 -9.90
N THR A 434 -4.54 8.03 -9.45
CA THR A 434 -4.79 8.25 -8.02
C THR A 434 -5.07 6.92 -7.30
N CYS A 435 -5.80 6.02 -7.94
CA CYS A 435 -6.15 4.71 -7.39
C CYS A 435 -4.97 3.74 -7.35
N GLU A 436 -4.05 3.77 -8.31
CA GLU A 436 -2.88 2.87 -8.39
C GLU A 436 -2.04 2.87 -7.09
N TYR A 437 -1.91 4.03 -6.45
CA TYR A 437 -1.12 4.19 -5.22
C TYR A 437 -1.96 4.56 -4.01
N CYS A 438 -3.27 4.31 -4.07
CA CYS A 438 -4.18 4.72 -3.00
C CYS A 438 -4.10 3.78 -1.79
N PRO A 439 -3.72 4.27 -0.61
CA PRO A 439 -3.66 3.43 0.58
C PRO A 439 -5.03 2.97 1.09
N MET A 440 -6.13 3.47 0.49
CA MET A 440 -7.52 3.17 0.86
C MET A 440 -8.21 2.24 -0.15
N ASP A 441 -7.49 1.67 -1.11
CA ASP A 441 -8.03 0.81 -2.15
C ASP A 441 -8.82 -0.37 -1.59
N GLY A 442 -8.24 -1.12 -0.62
CA GLY A 442 -8.92 -2.22 0.06
C GLY A 442 -10.18 -1.82 0.84
N LEU A 443 -10.34 -0.54 1.18
CA LEU A 443 -11.51 -0.02 1.91
C LEU A 443 -12.61 0.43 0.96
N CYS A 444 -12.30 1.23 -0.07
CA CYS A 444 -13.31 1.69 -1.04
C CYS A 444 -13.70 0.61 -2.04
N ARG A 445 -12.83 -0.36 -2.30
CA ARG A 445 -13.04 -1.48 -3.23
C ARG A 445 -13.57 -1.05 -4.60
N ARG A 446 -13.10 0.08 -5.12
CA ARG A 446 -13.58 0.64 -6.39
C ARG A 446 -13.51 -0.37 -7.53
N GLN A 447 -12.44 -1.13 -7.63
CA GLN A 447 -12.27 -2.15 -8.67
C GLN A 447 -13.35 -3.25 -8.63
N SER A 448 -13.95 -3.50 -7.45
CA SER A 448 -15.03 -4.48 -7.30
C SER A 448 -16.41 -3.94 -7.75
N TRP A 449 -16.51 -2.63 -8.01
CA TRP A 449 -17.76 -1.97 -8.40
C TRP A 449 -17.79 -1.53 -9.86
N ILE A 450 -16.61 -1.50 -10.51
CA ILE A 450 -16.50 -1.22 -11.95
C ILE A 450 -16.77 -2.55 -12.66
N GLU A 451 -17.91 -2.68 -13.35
CA GLU A 451 -18.09 -3.74 -14.33
C GLU A 451 -16.93 -3.62 -15.34
N SER A 452 -16.25 -4.73 -15.58
CA SER A 452 -15.18 -4.83 -16.57
C SER A 452 -15.79 -4.56 -17.97
N GLY A 453 -15.92 -3.31 -18.35
CA GLY A 453 -16.52 -2.90 -19.62
C GLY A 453 -16.96 -1.44 -19.70
N GLU A 454 -17.04 -0.69 -18.61
CA GLU A 454 -17.32 0.74 -18.65
C GLU A 454 -16.05 1.55 -18.38
N ASP A 455 -15.42 1.92 -19.45
CA ASP A 455 -14.78 3.16 -19.84
C ASP A 455 -13.47 3.59 -19.19
N GLU A 456 -12.46 3.33 -19.99
CA GLU A 456 -11.55 4.46 -20.28
C GLU A 456 -12.34 5.48 -21.11
N PRO A 457 -12.47 6.75 -20.70
CA PRO A 457 -12.86 7.79 -21.63
C PRO A 457 -11.77 7.84 -22.70
N ASP A 458 -12.18 7.54 -23.93
CA ASP A 458 -11.34 7.61 -25.13
C ASP A 458 -10.44 8.84 -25.07
N GLY A 459 -9.16 8.59 -24.99
CA GLY A 459 -8.14 9.60 -25.14
C GLY A 459 -8.35 10.32 -26.46
N ALA A 460 -8.63 11.60 -26.36
CA ALA A 460 -8.73 12.50 -27.49
C ALA A 460 -7.54 12.27 -28.43
N GLY A 461 -7.90 11.91 -29.66
CA GLY A 461 -7.01 11.55 -30.73
C GLY A 461 -5.93 12.59 -30.97
N SER A 462 -4.75 12.06 -31.17
CA SER A 462 -3.66 12.75 -31.86
C SER A 462 -4.09 13.11 -33.28
N THR A 463 -4.16 14.37 -33.59
CA THR A 463 -3.81 14.95 -34.89
C THR A 463 -2.93 16.16 -34.66
#